data_1a39c9119e4af41d70c5f188780afb2e
#
_entry.id   1a39c9119e4af41d70c5f188780afb2e
#
_cell.length_a   1.000
_cell.length_b   1.000
_cell.length_c   1.000
_cell.angle_alpha   90.00
_cell.angle_beta   90.00
_cell.angle_gamma   90.00
#
_symmetry.space_group_name_H-M   'P 1'
#
loop_
_entity.id
_entity.type
_entity.pdbx_description
1 polymer ?
#
loop_
_entity_poly.entity_id
_entity_poly.type
_entity_poly.pdbx_seq_one_letter_code
_entity_poly.pdbx_strand_id
1 'polypeptide(L)'
;MTKKTEFSRRGLLAVAAGAMAMSMTAIPAQADGSVTVASWGGSYQKAQSLALFQPASKSMGITVKEETYGGMSDVRLKVKAGAVSWDIVSSGSGSAARAAAEGLLEKLDYSVIDVSDFYPTLKTDYCVGSDVFSTVMAFNTATFGDSGPKSWADFWDVKKFPGKRAYRNKVAGALEPALMADGVAPADVYKVLDSEEGIKRALDKIRELKPEIAVWWKSGAQHAQLMKDGEVDMTTGWNGRFDVAKKDGAKVAYTFNQGLLDYDCFAIPKGAPNKDLAMKFLAEVSKPEIQANLPKHITYGPTNKKAYEIGKIDDKMARMMPSHPENAAMQLPVSLAWYAKWEQKAAAMYQDMLTE
;
A
#
# COMPACT_ATOMS: atom_id res chain seq x y z
N MET A 1 1.74 -68.56 63.43
CA MET A 1 2.01 -69.89 62.83
C MET A 1 2.44 -69.62 61.40
N THR A 2 3.76 -69.62 61.16
CA THR A 2 4.51 -70.61 60.39
C THR A 2 3.97 -70.77 58.95
N LYS A 3 4.64 -70.53 57.88
CA LYS A 3 6.00 -71.05 57.51
C LYS A 3 6.57 -70.23 56.32
N LYS A 4 7.89 -70.03 56.39
CA LYS A 4 8.79 -69.75 55.27
C LYS A 4 8.78 -70.91 54.28
N THR A 5 9.03 -70.57 52.99
CA THR A 5 9.92 -71.41 52.17
C THR A 5 10.59 -70.56 51.10
N GLU A 6 11.90 -70.54 51.14
CA GLU A 6 12.82 -70.14 50.07
C GLU A 6 12.90 -71.25 49.02
N PHE A 7 13.24 -70.87 47.78
CA PHE A 7 14.13 -71.60 46.83
C PHE A 7 14.21 -70.76 45.57
N SER A 8 15.29 -70.26 45.20
CA SER A 8 16.56 -70.69 44.66
C SER A 8 16.70 -70.47 43.15
N ARG A 9 17.61 -69.60 42.86
CA ARG A 9 18.56 -69.41 41.72
C ARG A 9 18.46 -70.27 40.46
N ARG A 10 18.70 -69.55 39.37
CA ARG A 10 19.43 -69.79 38.09
C ARG A 10 18.47 -69.53 36.92
N GLY A 11 18.65 -68.54 36.09
CA GLY A 11 19.77 -68.13 35.23
C GLY A 11 19.28 -68.25 33.80
N LEU A 12 19.23 -67.12 33.12
CA LEU A 12 19.45 -67.07 31.64
C LEU A 12 19.61 -65.61 31.22
N LEU A 13 20.81 -65.28 30.83
CA LEU A 13 21.15 -64.04 30.13
C LEU A 13 20.55 -64.14 28.70
N ALA A 14 19.62 -63.29 28.36
CA ALA A 14 19.24 -62.98 26.99
C ALA A 14 19.63 -61.55 26.68
N VAL A 15 20.70 -61.40 25.89
CA VAL A 15 21.15 -60.12 25.32
C VAL A 15 20.13 -59.75 24.23
N ALA A 16 19.27 -58.78 24.54
CA ALA A 16 18.44 -58.10 23.55
C ALA A 16 19.15 -56.81 23.12
N ALA A 17 19.84 -56.84 21.98
CA ALA A 17 20.33 -55.67 21.30
C ALA A 17 19.14 -54.88 20.78
N GLY A 18 18.65 -53.90 21.57
CA GLY A 18 17.65 -52.93 21.14
C GLY A 18 18.32 -51.86 20.28
N ALA A 19 18.04 -51.88 18.98
CA ALA A 19 18.36 -50.78 18.10
C ALA A 19 17.55 -49.52 18.52
N MET A 20 18.24 -48.59 19.19
CA MET A 20 17.72 -47.24 19.38
C MET A 20 17.68 -46.53 18.02
N ALA A 21 16.52 -46.56 17.39
CA ALA A 21 16.20 -45.62 16.30
C ALA A 21 16.21 -44.21 16.88
N MET A 22 17.31 -43.45 16.70
CA MET A 22 17.35 -42.02 16.93
C MET A 22 16.37 -41.39 15.90
N SER A 23 15.13 -41.14 16.32
CA SER A 23 14.26 -40.22 15.66
C SER A 23 14.94 -38.83 15.76
N MET A 24 15.64 -38.44 14.70
CA MET A 24 16.03 -37.03 14.49
C MET A 24 14.73 -36.24 14.36
N THR A 25 14.23 -35.72 15.47
CA THR A 25 13.28 -34.61 15.44
C THR A 25 14.01 -33.45 14.76
N ALA A 26 13.61 -33.14 13.53
CA ALA A 26 14.05 -31.95 12.85
C ALA A 26 13.68 -30.77 13.77
N ILE A 27 14.67 -30.19 14.45
CA ILE A 27 14.52 -28.91 15.15
C ILE A 27 14.15 -27.93 14.05
N PRO A 28 12.99 -27.24 14.13
CA PRO A 28 12.70 -26.21 13.14
C PRO A 28 13.85 -25.22 13.19
N ALA A 29 14.49 -24.98 12.05
CA ALA A 29 15.56 -23.98 11.93
C ALA A 29 15.02 -22.68 12.51
N GLN A 30 15.63 -22.20 13.59
CA GLN A 30 15.28 -20.93 14.20
C GLN A 30 15.60 -19.86 13.17
N ALA A 31 14.61 -19.02 12.82
CA ALA A 31 14.79 -17.97 11.84
C ALA A 31 15.92 -17.04 12.29
N ASP A 32 16.88 -16.77 11.39
CA ASP A 32 18.09 -15.96 11.65
C ASP A 32 17.76 -14.45 11.71
N GLY A 33 16.80 -14.06 12.54
CA GLY A 33 16.40 -12.69 12.78
C GLY A 33 14.93 -12.39 12.43
N SER A 34 14.51 -11.20 12.74
CA SER A 34 13.16 -10.73 12.40
C SER A 34 13.16 -9.27 11.96
N VAL A 35 12.25 -8.93 11.02
CA VAL A 35 11.93 -7.54 10.66
C VAL A 35 10.46 -7.25 10.97
N THR A 36 10.18 -6.04 11.44
CA THR A 36 8.81 -5.56 11.67
C THR A 36 8.46 -4.57 10.57
N VAL A 37 7.43 -4.90 9.78
CA VAL A 37 6.91 -4.05 8.68
C VAL A 37 5.58 -3.44 9.11
N ALA A 38 5.48 -2.11 9.10
CA ALA A 38 4.22 -1.41 9.31
C ALA A 38 3.62 -0.95 7.97
N SER A 39 2.34 -1.24 7.74
CA SER A 39 1.65 -0.93 6.49
C SER A 39 0.21 -0.45 6.72
N TRP A 40 -0.54 -0.27 5.63
CA TRP A 40 -1.84 0.41 5.57
C TRP A 40 -3.05 -0.47 5.92
N GLY A 41 -2.85 -1.72 6.33
CA GLY A 41 -3.95 -2.65 6.66
C GLY A 41 -4.82 -3.05 5.48
N GLY A 42 -5.87 -3.82 5.80
CA GLY A 42 -6.89 -4.26 4.85
C GLY A 42 -6.35 -5.12 3.71
N SER A 43 -7.04 -5.10 2.56
CA SER A 43 -6.68 -5.89 1.38
C SER A 43 -5.29 -5.57 0.82
N TYR A 44 -4.82 -4.33 0.97
CA TYR A 44 -3.50 -3.92 0.50
C TYR A 44 -2.37 -4.59 1.30
N GLN A 45 -2.38 -4.49 2.63
CA GLN A 45 -1.36 -5.14 3.45
C GLN A 45 -1.42 -6.66 3.31
N LYS A 46 -2.62 -7.25 3.19
CA LYS A 46 -2.77 -8.68 2.89
C LYS A 46 -2.12 -9.05 1.55
N ALA A 47 -2.27 -8.21 0.53
CA ALA A 47 -1.63 -8.43 -0.77
C ALA A 47 -0.11 -8.31 -0.67
N GLN A 48 0.43 -7.31 0.04
CA GLN A 48 1.87 -7.18 0.30
C GLN A 48 2.40 -8.40 1.06
N SER A 49 1.69 -8.85 2.09
CA SER A 49 2.06 -10.04 2.87
C SER A 49 2.21 -11.27 1.97
N LEU A 50 1.18 -11.59 1.19
CA LEU A 50 1.15 -12.78 0.33
C LEU A 50 2.13 -12.71 -0.84
N ALA A 51 2.28 -11.52 -1.44
CA ALA A 51 3.07 -11.34 -2.65
C ALA A 51 4.54 -11.04 -2.40
N LEU A 52 4.85 -10.29 -1.34
CA LEU A 52 6.17 -9.72 -1.10
C LEU A 52 6.78 -10.28 0.19
N PHE A 53 6.10 -10.10 1.34
CA PHE A 53 6.72 -10.34 2.64
C PHE A 53 6.94 -11.83 2.94
N GLN A 54 5.93 -12.67 2.75
CA GLN A 54 6.05 -14.10 2.99
C GLN A 54 7.05 -14.79 2.04
N PRO A 55 7.04 -14.53 0.71
CA PRO A 55 8.06 -15.07 -0.17
C PRO A 55 9.48 -14.62 0.19
N ALA A 56 9.68 -13.33 0.50
CA ALA A 56 10.98 -12.81 0.90
C ALA A 56 11.44 -13.39 2.25
N SER A 57 10.55 -13.46 3.23
CA SER A 57 10.78 -14.10 4.54
C SER A 57 11.27 -15.55 4.36
N LYS A 58 10.57 -16.32 3.52
CA LYS A 58 10.92 -17.70 3.21
C LYS A 58 12.29 -17.81 2.52
N SER A 59 12.54 -16.94 1.54
CA SER A 59 13.82 -16.92 0.81
C SER A 59 15.01 -16.62 1.71
N MET A 60 14.82 -15.72 2.67
CA MET A 60 15.89 -15.26 3.57
C MET A 60 16.01 -16.10 4.86
N GLY A 61 15.04 -17.00 5.16
CA GLY A 61 15.02 -17.75 6.41
C GLY A 61 14.79 -16.88 7.66
N ILE A 62 14.10 -15.73 7.53
CA ILE A 62 13.82 -14.80 8.64
C ILE A 62 12.33 -14.75 8.97
N THR A 63 11.98 -14.14 10.11
CA THR A 63 10.60 -13.86 10.48
C THR A 63 10.20 -12.45 10.09
N VAL A 64 9.03 -12.27 9.47
CA VAL A 64 8.42 -10.96 9.26
C VAL A 64 7.25 -10.78 10.22
N LYS A 65 7.32 -9.72 11.03
CA LYS A 65 6.20 -9.25 11.86
C LYS A 65 5.50 -8.12 11.13
N GLU A 66 4.18 -8.14 11.11
CA GLU A 66 3.38 -7.16 10.41
C GLU A 66 2.52 -6.35 11.38
N GLU A 67 2.56 -5.03 11.25
CA GLU A 67 1.74 -4.09 12.00
C GLU A 67 0.99 -3.17 11.05
N THR A 68 -0.14 -2.62 11.51
CA THR A 68 -0.88 -1.58 10.80
C THR A 68 -0.62 -0.24 11.48
N TYR A 69 -0.46 0.83 10.69
CA TYR A 69 -0.19 2.17 11.19
C TYR A 69 -1.00 3.24 10.47
N GLY A 70 -1.07 4.45 11.05
CA GLY A 70 -1.84 5.57 10.52
C GLY A 70 -1.09 6.46 9.52
N GLY A 71 0.21 6.19 9.28
CA GLY A 71 1.05 6.94 8.35
C GLY A 71 2.25 7.61 9.02
N MET A 72 2.93 8.52 8.31
CA MET A 72 4.18 9.14 8.74
C MET A 72 4.07 9.99 10.02
N SER A 73 2.87 10.36 10.46
CA SER A 73 2.66 10.95 11.79
C SER A 73 3.09 10.04 12.93
N ASP A 74 2.80 8.74 12.80
CA ASP A 74 3.15 7.75 13.82
C ASP A 74 4.67 7.50 13.83
N VAL A 75 5.29 7.47 12.64
CA VAL A 75 6.76 7.43 12.51
C VAL A 75 7.39 8.63 13.21
N ARG A 76 6.88 9.84 12.96
CA ARG A 76 7.38 11.06 13.59
C ARG A 76 7.31 10.99 15.12
N LEU A 77 6.20 10.51 15.67
CA LEU A 77 6.05 10.35 17.12
C LEU A 77 7.07 9.37 17.68
N LYS A 78 7.22 8.19 17.06
CA LYS A 78 8.17 7.15 17.50
C LYS A 78 9.63 7.62 17.39
N VAL A 79 10.02 8.26 16.29
CA VAL A 79 11.38 8.78 16.08
C VAL A 79 11.71 9.87 17.10
N LYS A 80 10.81 10.84 17.31
CA LYS A 80 11.02 11.91 18.30
C LYS A 80 11.08 11.41 19.73
N ALA A 81 10.35 10.33 20.03
CA ALA A 81 10.37 9.69 21.35
C ALA A 81 11.56 8.72 21.55
N GLY A 82 12.37 8.45 20.52
CA GLY A 82 13.42 7.42 20.58
C GLY A 82 12.87 6.00 20.79
N ALA A 83 11.61 5.76 20.43
CA ALA A 83 10.86 4.52 20.68
C ALA A 83 10.43 3.82 19.36
N VAL A 84 11.32 3.81 18.37
CA VAL A 84 11.08 3.17 17.08
C VAL A 84 11.09 1.65 17.27
N SER A 85 9.99 1.01 16.89
CA SER A 85 9.79 -0.45 16.94
C SER A 85 9.60 -1.09 15.56
N TRP A 86 9.52 -0.28 14.53
CA TRP A 86 9.37 -0.70 13.14
C TRP A 86 10.70 -0.65 12.40
N ASP A 87 10.99 -1.68 11.63
CA ASP A 87 12.18 -1.73 10.78
C ASP A 87 11.90 -1.14 9.39
N ILE A 88 10.69 -1.37 8.88
CA ILE A 88 10.25 -0.90 7.57
C ILE A 88 8.84 -0.33 7.70
N VAL A 89 8.56 0.73 6.94
CA VAL A 89 7.22 1.29 6.80
C VAL A 89 6.85 1.42 5.32
N SER A 90 5.61 1.09 4.97
CA SER A 90 5.04 1.35 3.64
C SER A 90 4.44 2.76 3.61
N SER A 91 4.81 3.58 2.67
CA SER A 91 4.38 4.98 2.59
C SER A 91 4.06 5.40 1.17
N GLY A 92 3.10 6.31 1.02
CA GLY A 92 2.95 7.05 -0.24
C GLY A 92 4.16 7.94 -0.50
N SER A 93 4.51 8.07 -1.77
CA SER A 93 5.71 8.75 -2.25
C SER A 93 5.88 10.18 -1.70
N GLY A 94 4.83 11.00 -1.72
CA GLY A 94 4.84 12.36 -1.20
C GLY A 94 5.07 12.44 0.30
N SER A 95 4.42 11.54 1.08
CA SER A 95 4.59 11.48 2.53
C SER A 95 6.00 11.02 2.93
N ALA A 96 6.59 10.09 2.18
CA ALA A 96 7.98 9.68 2.37
C ALA A 96 8.96 10.82 2.05
N ALA A 97 8.74 11.56 0.96
CA ALA A 97 9.57 12.71 0.61
C ALA A 97 9.59 13.77 1.72
N ARG A 98 8.42 14.10 2.28
CA ARG A 98 8.33 15.02 3.42
C ARG A 98 9.02 14.45 4.67
N ALA A 99 8.79 13.20 5.02
CA ALA A 99 9.42 12.57 6.17
C ALA A 99 10.95 12.52 6.05
N ALA A 100 11.47 12.35 4.83
CA ALA A 100 12.90 12.43 4.54
C ALA A 100 13.45 13.85 4.77
N ALA A 101 12.74 14.89 4.30
CA ALA A 101 13.10 16.28 4.54
C ALA A 101 13.10 16.66 6.03
N GLU A 102 12.23 16.02 6.83
CA GLU A 102 12.18 16.18 8.28
C GLU A 102 13.25 15.34 9.03
N GLY A 103 14.06 14.56 8.33
CA GLY A 103 15.10 13.70 8.93
C GLY A 103 14.56 12.50 9.69
N LEU A 104 13.36 12.01 9.35
CA LEU A 104 12.69 10.90 10.02
C LEU A 104 13.03 9.52 9.45
N LEU A 105 13.74 9.47 8.31
CA LEU A 105 14.07 8.25 7.59
C LEU A 105 15.58 8.04 7.51
N GLU A 106 15.98 6.79 7.43
CA GLU A 106 17.35 6.39 7.09
C GLU A 106 17.58 6.47 5.58
N LYS A 107 18.79 6.84 5.15
CA LYS A 107 19.18 6.69 3.76
C LYS A 107 19.23 5.21 3.39
N LEU A 108 18.71 4.87 2.22
CA LEU A 108 18.80 3.53 1.67
C LEU A 108 20.17 3.32 1.01
N ASP A 109 20.69 2.12 1.18
CA ASP A 109 21.96 1.70 0.56
C ASP A 109 21.66 0.96 -0.75
N TYR A 110 21.82 1.67 -1.86
CA TYR A 110 21.62 1.12 -3.20
C TYR A 110 22.82 0.27 -3.71
N SER A 111 23.85 0.09 -2.90
CA SER A 111 24.82 -0.98 -3.13
C SER A 111 24.30 -2.35 -2.65
N VAL A 112 23.32 -2.35 -1.75
CA VAL A 112 22.63 -3.55 -1.24
C VAL A 112 21.33 -3.79 -2.00
N ILE A 113 20.53 -2.73 -2.24
CA ILE A 113 19.24 -2.82 -2.93
C ILE A 113 19.46 -2.56 -4.42
N ASP A 114 19.41 -3.60 -5.24
CA ASP A 114 19.50 -3.44 -6.69
C ASP A 114 18.22 -2.80 -7.25
N VAL A 115 18.37 -1.61 -7.79
CA VAL A 115 17.32 -0.81 -8.41
C VAL A 115 17.63 -0.46 -9.87
N SER A 116 18.54 -1.17 -10.51
CA SER A 116 18.96 -0.94 -11.90
C SER A 116 17.81 -1.04 -12.90
N ASP A 117 16.87 -1.94 -12.64
CA ASP A 117 15.68 -2.19 -13.45
C ASP A 117 14.41 -1.46 -12.97
N PHE A 118 14.53 -0.58 -11.99
CA PHE A 118 13.42 0.26 -11.56
C PHE A 118 13.17 1.41 -12.53
N TYR A 119 11.94 1.89 -12.57
CA TYR A 119 11.67 3.20 -13.18
C TYR A 119 12.37 4.28 -12.35
N PRO A 120 13.17 5.16 -12.95
CA PRO A 120 14.00 6.13 -12.20
C PRO A 120 13.20 7.02 -11.23
N THR A 121 11.94 7.31 -11.57
CA THR A 121 11.05 8.17 -10.77
C THR A 121 10.43 7.45 -9.56
N LEU A 122 10.57 6.13 -9.45
CA LEU A 122 9.94 5.33 -8.41
C LEU A 122 10.91 4.99 -7.26
N LYS A 123 11.95 5.79 -7.07
CA LYS A 123 12.90 5.68 -5.96
C LYS A 123 13.46 7.03 -5.57
N THR A 124 13.83 7.16 -4.31
CA THR A 124 14.56 8.31 -3.76
C THR A 124 15.70 7.81 -2.88
N ASP A 125 16.55 8.68 -2.35
CA ASP A 125 17.58 8.27 -1.37
C ASP A 125 17.02 7.59 -0.11
N TYR A 126 15.72 7.74 0.18
CA TYR A 126 15.10 7.33 1.43
C TYR A 126 13.93 6.35 1.27
N CYS A 127 13.51 6.09 0.04
CA CYS A 127 12.35 5.26 -0.24
C CYS A 127 12.51 4.52 -1.56
N VAL A 128 12.30 3.22 -1.55
CA VAL A 128 12.29 2.35 -2.73
C VAL A 128 10.85 1.96 -3.06
N GLY A 129 10.44 2.16 -4.31
CA GLY A 129 9.08 1.87 -4.76
C GLY A 129 8.66 0.42 -4.52
N SER A 130 7.48 0.24 -3.96
CA SER A 130 6.88 -1.08 -3.72
C SER A 130 5.85 -1.47 -4.77
N ASP A 131 5.08 -0.52 -5.23
CA ASP A 131 4.02 -0.70 -6.22
C ASP A 131 3.55 0.63 -6.81
N VAL A 132 2.90 0.55 -7.98
CA VAL A 132 2.28 1.69 -8.66
C VAL A 132 0.76 1.53 -8.58
N PHE A 133 0.09 2.56 -8.10
CA PHE A 133 -1.37 2.60 -7.97
C PHE A 133 -1.97 3.88 -8.57
N SER A 134 -3.29 3.94 -8.61
CA SER A 134 -4.01 5.14 -9.02
C SER A 134 -5.10 5.51 -8.04
N THR A 135 -5.21 6.81 -7.73
CA THR A 135 -6.44 7.37 -7.17
C THR A 135 -7.41 7.62 -8.32
N VAL A 136 -8.53 6.96 -8.29
CA VAL A 136 -9.54 6.95 -9.34
C VAL A 136 -10.90 7.42 -8.81
N MET A 137 -11.77 7.80 -9.72
CA MET A 137 -13.20 7.92 -9.48
C MET A 137 -13.84 6.55 -9.67
N ALA A 138 -14.53 6.05 -8.65
CA ALA A 138 -15.31 4.83 -8.71
C ALA A 138 -16.79 5.09 -8.54
N PHE A 139 -17.63 4.25 -9.14
CA PHE A 139 -19.08 4.38 -9.13
C PHE A 139 -19.78 3.02 -9.01
N ASN A 140 -21.00 3.06 -8.50
CA ASN A 140 -21.86 1.89 -8.35
C ASN A 140 -22.52 1.53 -9.69
N THR A 141 -22.21 0.33 -10.21
CA THR A 141 -22.77 -0.14 -11.49
C THR A 141 -24.25 -0.54 -11.39
N ALA A 142 -24.78 -0.77 -10.20
CA ALA A 142 -26.21 -0.99 -10.02
C ALA A 142 -27.01 0.32 -10.19
N THR A 143 -26.40 1.48 -9.86
CA THR A 143 -27.01 2.80 -10.02
C THR A 143 -26.85 3.33 -11.44
N PHE A 144 -25.63 3.25 -12.01
CA PHE A 144 -25.29 3.96 -13.26
C PHE A 144 -25.12 3.05 -14.47
N GLY A 145 -25.07 1.72 -14.30
CA GLY A 145 -24.83 0.78 -15.39
C GLY A 145 -23.52 1.08 -16.14
N ASP A 146 -23.56 0.92 -17.46
CA ASP A 146 -22.42 1.22 -18.36
C ASP A 146 -22.28 2.71 -18.68
N SER A 147 -23.30 3.52 -18.35
CA SER A 147 -23.36 4.96 -18.59
C SER A 147 -22.82 5.77 -17.38
N GLY A 148 -22.05 5.15 -16.52
CA GLY A 148 -21.48 5.79 -15.35
C GLY A 148 -20.55 6.97 -15.66
N PRO A 149 -20.22 7.78 -14.63
CA PRO A 149 -19.38 8.97 -14.76
C PRO A 149 -17.99 8.60 -15.30
N LYS A 150 -17.39 9.47 -16.13
CA LYS A 150 -16.12 9.20 -16.82
C LYS A 150 -15.03 10.25 -16.57
N SER A 151 -15.37 11.33 -15.86
CA SER A 151 -14.47 12.44 -15.59
C SER A 151 -14.73 13.03 -14.21
N TRP A 152 -13.78 13.80 -13.67
CA TRP A 152 -14.04 14.52 -12.42
C TRP A 152 -15.17 15.55 -12.56
N ALA A 153 -15.35 16.15 -13.73
CA ALA A 153 -16.51 17.01 -14.00
C ALA A 153 -17.84 16.24 -13.81
N ASP A 154 -17.92 15.00 -14.27
CA ASP A 154 -19.10 14.15 -14.04
C ASP A 154 -19.28 13.82 -12.53
N PHE A 155 -18.19 13.67 -11.77
CA PHE A 155 -18.27 13.45 -10.33
C PHE A 155 -18.85 14.65 -9.57
N TRP A 156 -18.66 15.87 -10.09
CA TRP A 156 -19.25 17.11 -9.56
C TRP A 156 -20.65 17.39 -10.09
N ASP A 157 -21.05 16.81 -11.22
CA ASP A 157 -22.39 17.03 -11.80
C ASP A 157 -23.46 16.20 -11.09
N VAL A 158 -23.94 16.72 -9.96
CA VAL A 158 -24.97 16.07 -9.12
C VAL A 158 -26.34 15.97 -9.79
N LYS A 159 -26.59 16.74 -10.84
CA LYS A 159 -27.84 16.69 -11.62
C LYS A 159 -27.82 15.55 -12.61
N LYS A 160 -26.71 15.39 -13.35
CA LYS A 160 -26.54 14.33 -14.33
C LYS A 160 -26.28 12.97 -13.66
N PHE A 161 -25.53 12.96 -12.59
CA PHE A 161 -25.17 11.77 -11.82
C PHE A 161 -25.64 11.94 -10.37
N PRO A 162 -26.94 11.81 -10.08
CA PRO A 162 -27.45 11.92 -8.71
C PRO A 162 -26.98 10.76 -7.85
N GLY A 163 -26.99 10.97 -6.51
CA GLY A 163 -26.67 9.93 -5.54
C GLY A 163 -25.63 10.37 -4.51
N LYS A 164 -25.40 9.52 -3.51
CA LYS A 164 -24.50 9.79 -2.41
C LYS A 164 -23.04 9.67 -2.85
N ARG A 165 -22.22 10.60 -2.37
CA ARG A 165 -20.79 10.61 -2.66
C ARG A 165 -19.96 10.39 -1.40
N ALA A 166 -18.79 9.76 -1.55
CA ALA A 166 -17.76 9.79 -0.54
C ALA A 166 -16.50 10.44 -1.10
N TYR A 167 -15.81 11.19 -0.27
CA TYR A 167 -14.59 11.90 -0.64
C TYR A 167 -13.52 11.73 0.44
N ARG A 168 -12.26 11.99 0.12
CA ARG A 168 -11.15 11.75 1.04
C ARG A 168 -11.09 12.82 2.13
N ASN A 169 -10.93 12.42 3.39
CA ASN A 169 -10.73 13.30 4.56
C ASN A 169 -9.27 13.77 4.73
N LYS A 170 -8.48 13.78 3.66
CA LYS A 170 -7.08 14.24 3.66
C LYS A 170 -6.80 14.95 2.35
N VAL A 171 -5.93 15.95 2.39
CA VAL A 171 -5.58 16.76 1.22
C VAL A 171 -4.94 15.95 0.10
N ALA A 172 -4.15 14.92 0.43
CA ALA A 172 -3.46 14.12 -0.56
C ALA A 172 -4.44 13.43 -1.53
N GLY A 173 -4.37 13.77 -2.82
CA GLY A 173 -5.24 13.27 -3.87
C GLY A 173 -6.67 13.83 -3.81
N ALA A 174 -6.88 15.00 -3.19
CA ALA A 174 -8.18 15.65 -3.11
C ALA A 174 -8.25 16.95 -3.93
N LEU A 175 -7.17 17.70 -4.01
CA LEU A 175 -7.15 19.00 -4.71
C LEU A 175 -7.08 18.83 -6.24
N GLU A 176 -6.35 17.85 -6.70
CA GLU A 176 -6.14 17.58 -8.11
C GLU A 176 -7.47 17.23 -8.82
N PRO A 177 -8.30 16.30 -8.31
CA PRO A 177 -9.64 16.05 -8.84
C PRO A 177 -10.52 17.28 -8.90
N ALA A 178 -10.47 18.13 -7.88
CA ALA A 178 -11.28 19.35 -7.82
C ALA A 178 -10.90 20.34 -8.91
N LEU A 179 -9.62 20.57 -9.16
CA LEU A 179 -9.17 21.44 -10.25
C LEU A 179 -9.51 20.88 -11.62
N MET A 180 -9.40 19.57 -11.82
CA MET A 180 -9.80 18.95 -13.07
C MET A 180 -11.32 19.03 -13.28
N ALA A 181 -12.12 18.93 -12.22
CA ALA A 181 -13.55 19.18 -12.26
C ALA A 181 -13.89 20.65 -12.56
N ASP A 182 -13.01 21.58 -12.16
CA ASP A 182 -13.12 23.02 -12.44
C ASP A 182 -12.52 23.42 -13.82
N GLY A 183 -12.25 22.43 -14.68
CA GLY A 183 -11.81 22.64 -16.06
C GLY A 183 -10.31 22.83 -16.24
N VAL A 184 -9.48 22.66 -15.21
CA VAL A 184 -8.02 22.71 -15.36
C VAL A 184 -7.54 21.42 -16.05
N ALA A 185 -6.78 21.60 -17.13
CA ALA A 185 -6.19 20.46 -17.83
C ALA A 185 -5.20 19.69 -16.90
N PRO A 186 -5.13 18.35 -16.98
CA PRO A 186 -4.22 17.58 -16.11
C PRO A 186 -2.78 18.12 -16.11
N ALA A 187 -2.23 18.49 -17.26
CA ALA A 187 -0.87 19.01 -17.39
C ALA A 187 -0.63 20.35 -16.64
N ASP A 188 -1.67 21.08 -16.30
CA ASP A 188 -1.59 22.39 -15.65
C ASP A 188 -1.97 22.38 -14.17
N VAL A 189 -2.47 21.24 -13.64
CA VAL A 189 -2.93 21.12 -12.26
C VAL A 189 -1.87 21.57 -11.27
N TYR A 190 -0.67 21.06 -11.35
CA TYR A 190 0.40 21.42 -10.40
C TYR A 190 0.99 22.82 -10.63
N LYS A 191 0.82 23.40 -11.82
CA LYS A 191 1.14 24.83 -12.04
C LYS A 191 0.15 25.72 -11.29
N VAL A 192 -1.14 25.37 -11.32
CA VAL A 192 -2.17 26.09 -10.55
C VAL A 192 -1.97 25.90 -9.05
N LEU A 193 -1.72 24.65 -8.60
CA LEU A 193 -1.50 24.34 -7.20
C LEU A 193 -0.19 24.91 -6.61
N ASP A 194 0.73 25.43 -7.44
CA ASP A 194 1.99 26.03 -6.95
C ASP A 194 1.79 27.46 -6.38
N SER A 195 0.60 27.79 -5.96
CA SER A 195 0.23 29.02 -5.29
C SER A 195 -0.87 28.79 -4.26
N GLU A 196 -0.97 29.72 -3.29
CA GLU A 196 -2.03 29.69 -2.27
C GLU A 196 -3.41 29.93 -2.88
N GLU A 197 -3.49 30.78 -3.89
CA GLU A 197 -4.70 31.07 -4.65
C GLU A 197 -5.19 29.83 -5.40
N GLY A 198 -4.27 29.07 -5.99
CA GLY A 198 -4.60 27.80 -6.66
C GLY A 198 -5.11 26.74 -5.69
N ILE A 199 -4.52 26.66 -4.50
CA ILE A 199 -5.02 25.77 -3.44
C ILE A 199 -6.41 26.21 -2.99
N LYS A 200 -6.65 27.51 -2.77
CA LYS A 200 -7.98 28.06 -2.44
C LYS A 200 -9.01 27.72 -3.52
N ARG A 201 -8.66 27.91 -4.79
CA ARG A 201 -9.52 27.56 -5.93
C ARG A 201 -9.97 26.09 -5.88
N ALA A 202 -9.05 25.16 -5.61
CA ALA A 202 -9.37 23.76 -5.45
C ALA A 202 -10.29 23.50 -4.24
N LEU A 203 -10.05 24.16 -3.12
CA LEU A 203 -10.88 24.07 -1.92
C LEU A 203 -12.28 24.63 -2.15
N ASP A 204 -12.40 25.76 -2.86
CA ASP A 204 -13.71 26.34 -3.21
C ASP A 204 -14.51 25.36 -4.07
N LYS A 205 -13.85 24.70 -5.01
CA LYS A 205 -14.49 23.66 -5.82
C LYS A 205 -14.95 22.46 -4.97
N ILE A 206 -14.21 22.10 -3.94
CA ILE A 206 -14.63 21.04 -3.00
C ILE A 206 -15.80 21.51 -2.13
N ARG A 207 -15.83 22.81 -1.72
CA ARG A 207 -16.96 23.39 -0.99
C ARG A 207 -18.28 23.29 -1.75
N GLU A 208 -18.25 23.48 -3.10
CA GLU A 208 -19.45 23.29 -3.94
C GLU A 208 -20.02 21.87 -3.80
N LEU A 209 -19.16 20.86 -3.71
CA LEU A 209 -19.57 19.45 -3.60
C LEU A 209 -19.86 19.01 -2.17
N LYS A 210 -19.36 19.74 -1.15
CA LYS A 210 -19.44 19.36 0.27
C LYS A 210 -20.84 18.96 0.75
N PRO A 211 -21.95 19.65 0.35
CA PRO A 211 -23.31 19.26 0.75
C PRO A 211 -23.72 17.87 0.24
N GLU A 212 -23.12 17.37 -0.82
CA GLU A 212 -23.42 16.10 -1.47
C GLU A 212 -22.51 14.96 -0.97
N ILE A 213 -21.53 15.25 -0.12
CA ILE A 213 -20.61 14.26 0.44
C ILE A 213 -21.24 13.63 1.69
N ALA A 214 -21.74 12.41 1.54
CA ALA A 214 -22.30 11.65 2.64
C ALA A 214 -21.21 11.14 3.61
N VAL A 215 -20.03 10.81 3.10
CA VAL A 215 -18.93 10.26 3.91
C VAL A 215 -17.58 10.85 3.50
N TRP A 216 -16.88 11.42 4.49
CA TRP A 216 -15.46 11.79 4.37
C TRP A 216 -14.59 10.62 4.84
N TRP A 217 -14.16 9.76 3.90
CA TRP A 217 -13.44 8.55 4.24
C TRP A 217 -11.99 8.81 4.68
N LYS A 218 -11.50 7.98 5.62
CA LYS A 218 -10.20 8.15 6.28
C LYS A 218 -9.18 7.07 5.93
N SER A 219 -9.64 5.92 5.43
CA SER A 219 -8.78 4.78 5.11
C SER A 219 -9.19 4.08 3.82
N GLY A 220 -8.23 3.37 3.21
CA GLY A 220 -8.51 2.60 2.00
C GLY A 220 -9.45 1.41 2.22
N ALA A 221 -9.54 0.89 3.42
CA ALA A 221 -10.54 -0.12 3.75
C ALA A 221 -11.95 0.50 3.73
N GLN A 222 -12.10 1.72 4.24
CA GLN A 222 -13.39 2.38 4.34
C GLN A 222 -14.01 2.68 2.96
N HIS A 223 -13.28 3.33 2.04
CA HIS A 223 -13.87 3.68 0.73
C HIS A 223 -14.26 2.43 -0.08
N ALA A 224 -13.50 1.35 0.02
CA ALA A 224 -13.84 0.09 -0.65
C ALA A 224 -15.07 -0.57 -0.01
N GLN A 225 -15.19 -0.52 1.32
CA GLN A 225 -16.34 -1.06 2.04
C GLN A 225 -17.62 -0.28 1.73
N LEU A 226 -17.58 1.06 1.70
CA LEU A 226 -18.73 1.89 1.31
C LEU A 226 -19.29 1.51 -0.05
N MET A 227 -18.42 1.21 -1.03
CA MET A 227 -18.85 0.73 -2.34
C MET A 227 -19.38 -0.69 -2.31
N LYS A 228 -18.79 -1.57 -1.49
CA LYS A 228 -19.22 -2.96 -1.36
C LYS A 228 -20.63 -3.06 -0.75
N ASP A 229 -20.90 -2.23 0.24
CA ASP A 229 -22.18 -2.19 0.95
C ASP A 229 -23.26 -1.37 0.21
N GLY A 230 -22.87 -0.65 -0.86
CA GLY A 230 -23.78 0.22 -1.61
C GLY A 230 -24.22 1.44 -0.81
N GLU A 231 -23.43 1.87 0.19
CA GLU A 231 -23.76 3.05 1.01
C GLU A 231 -23.58 4.36 0.26
N VAL A 232 -22.75 4.37 -0.78
CA VAL A 232 -22.52 5.50 -1.67
C VAL A 232 -22.56 5.07 -3.14
N ASP A 233 -22.96 6.01 -4.01
CA ASP A 233 -23.04 5.78 -5.45
C ASP A 233 -21.73 6.11 -6.17
N MET A 234 -20.94 7.02 -5.63
CA MET A 234 -19.62 7.40 -6.15
C MET A 234 -18.64 7.67 -5.02
N THR A 235 -17.36 7.39 -5.29
CA THR A 235 -16.29 7.72 -4.35
C THR A 235 -14.97 7.95 -5.07
N THR A 236 -14.07 8.70 -4.46
CA THR A 236 -12.64 8.65 -4.78
C THR A 236 -11.99 7.48 -4.06
N GLY A 237 -10.93 6.90 -4.62
CA GLY A 237 -10.20 5.84 -3.92
C GLY A 237 -9.16 5.15 -4.80
N TRP A 238 -8.59 4.08 -4.32
CA TRP A 238 -7.48 3.38 -4.98
C TRP A 238 -7.97 2.18 -5.79
N ASN A 239 -7.59 2.14 -7.08
CA ASN A 239 -8.05 1.17 -8.06
C ASN A 239 -8.00 -0.29 -7.57
N GLY A 240 -6.88 -0.75 -7.05
CA GLY A 240 -6.71 -2.14 -6.65
C GLY A 240 -7.63 -2.56 -5.50
N ARG A 241 -8.00 -1.64 -4.59
CA ARG A 241 -8.97 -1.94 -3.52
C ARG A 241 -10.39 -2.11 -4.07
N PHE A 242 -10.75 -1.37 -5.11
CA PHE A 242 -12.01 -1.57 -5.82
C PHE A 242 -12.04 -2.88 -6.60
N ASP A 243 -10.92 -3.29 -7.20
CA ASP A 243 -10.82 -4.60 -7.87
C ASP A 243 -10.97 -5.75 -6.89
N VAL A 244 -10.40 -5.64 -5.69
CA VAL A 244 -10.63 -6.63 -4.63
C VAL A 244 -12.09 -6.64 -4.20
N ALA A 245 -12.70 -5.49 -3.95
CA ALA A 245 -14.11 -5.39 -3.60
C ALA A 245 -15.01 -5.97 -4.72
N LYS A 246 -14.67 -5.74 -5.99
CA LYS A 246 -15.38 -6.30 -7.15
C LYS A 246 -15.28 -7.82 -7.19
N LYS A 247 -14.10 -8.39 -6.93
CA LYS A 247 -13.92 -9.86 -6.80
C LYS A 247 -14.78 -10.43 -5.66
N ASP A 248 -14.99 -9.65 -4.61
CA ASP A 248 -15.84 -10.00 -3.46
C ASP A 248 -17.35 -9.71 -3.71
N GLY A 249 -17.74 -9.37 -4.94
CA GLY A 249 -19.14 -9.19 -5.36
C GLY A 249 -19.66 -7.76 -5.35
N ALA A 250 -18.84 -6.75 -5.02
CA ALA A 250 -19.24 -5.34 -5.09
C ALA A 250 -19.63 -4.92 -6.51
N LYS A 251 -20.70 -4.15 -6.64
CA LYS A 251 -21.16 -3.55 -7.90
C LYS A 251 -20.41 -2.26 -8.16
N VAL A 252 -19.10 -2.36 -8.47
CA VAL A 252 -18.21 -1.21 -8.63
C VAL A 252 -17.50 -1.25 -9.97
N ALA A 253 -17.41 -0.07 -10.61
CA ALA A 253 -16.52 0.23 -11.72
C ALA A 253 -15.75 1.52 -11.43
N TYR A 254 -14.67 1.74 -12.15
CA TYR A 254 -13.89 2.98 -12.10
C TYR A 254 -13.28 3.28 -13.47
N THR A 255 -12.71 4.46 -13.61
CA THR A 255 -11.96 4.87 -14.81
C THR A 255 -10.57 5.37 -14.43
N PHE A 256 -9.58 5.10 -15.29
CA PHE A 256 -8.26 5.73 -15.20
C PHE A 256 -8.20 7.12 -15.82
N ASN A 257 -9.25 7.53 -16.56
CA ASN A 257 -9.29 8.88 -17.14
C ASN A 257 -9.19 9.94 -16.03
N GLN A 258 -8.19 10.82 -16.14
CA GLN A 258 -7.84 11.82 -15.13
C GLN A 258 -7.49 11.24 -13.74
N GLY A 259 -7.21 9.94 -13.63
CA GLY A 259 -6.72 9.31 -12.41
C GLY A 259 -5.39 9.94 -11.95
N LEU A 260 -5.06 9.80 -10.68
CA LEU A 260 -3.78 10.25 -10.14
C LEU A 260 -2.85 9.05 -10.05
N LEU A 261 -1.84 9.01 -10.92
CA LEU A 261 -0.83 7.96 -10.93
C LEU A 261 0.21 8.23 -9.85
N ASP A 262 0.31 7.34 -8.89
CA ASP A 262 1.22 7.46 -7.76
C ASP A 262 1.88 6.11 -7.45
N TYR A 263 2.80 6.09 -6.52
CA TYR A 263 3.41 4.87 -6.04
C TYR A 263 3.54 4.87 -4.52
N ASP A 264 3.41 3.70 -3.93
CA ASP A 264 3.86 3.46 -2.57
C ASP A 264 5.32 3.00 -2.59
N CYS A 265 6.00 3.23 -1.50
CA CYS A 265 7.38 2.84 -1.32
C CYS A 265 7.66 2.34 0.09
N PHE A 266 8.72 1.58 0.23
CA PHE A 266 9.23 1.16 1.52
C PHE A 266 10.34 2.09 1.97
N ALA A 267 10.26 2.51 3.22
CA ALA A 267 11.27 3.33 3.89
C ALA A 267 11.67 2.71 5.22
N ILE A 268 12.85 3.05 5.71
CA ILE A 268 13.38 2.64 7.00
C ILE A 268 13.29 3.85 7.94
N PRO A 269 12.52 3.78 9.05
CA PRO A 269 12.49 4.85 10.05
C PRO A 269 13.86 5.07 10.66
N LYS A 270 14.20 6.34 10.96
CA LYS A 270 15.44 6.66 11.69
C LYS A 270 15.41 6.03 13.07
N GLY A 271 16.46 5.26 13.40
CA GLY A 271 16.53 4.49 14.64
C GLY A 271 15.82 3.13 14.59
N ALA A 272 15.54 2.59 13.40
CA ALA A 272 15.01 1.24 13.24
C ALA A 272 15.91 0.20 13.90
N PRO A 273 15.33 -0.74 14.70
CA PRO A 273 16.11 -1.69 15.50
C PRO A 273 17.01 -2.63 14.68
N ASN A 274 16.53 -3.05 13.49
CA ASN A 274 17.21 -4.04 12.64
C ASN A 274 17.52 -3.46 11.25
N LYS A 275 18.07 -2.24 11.19
CA LYS A 275 18.32 -1.49 9.94
C LYS A 275 19.00 -2.32 8.85
N ASP A 276 20.09 -3.04 9.19
CA ASP A 276 20.86 -3.79 8.19
C ASP A 276 20.09 -4.99 7.64
N LEU A 277 19.30 -5.65 8.49
CA LEU A 277 18.41 -6.72 8.06
C LEU A 277 17.25 -6.18 7.23
N ALA A 278 16.70 -5.02 7.61
CA ALA A 278 15.68 -4.32 6.84
C ALA A 278 16.17 -3.97 5.44
N MET A 279 17.41 -3.48 5.30
CA MET A 279 18.03 -3.18 4.01
C MET A 279 18.11 -4.42 3.10
N LYS A 280 18.56 -5.56 3.66
CA LYS A 280 18.59 -6.85 2.94
C LYS A 280 17.20 -7.34 2.58
N PHE A 281 16.22 -7.14 3.47
CA PHE A 281 14.82 -7.50 3.19
C PHE A 281 14.24 -6.64 2.06
N LEU A 282 14.53 -5.34 2.03
CA LEU A 282 14.15 -4.46 0.93
C LEU A 282 14.80 -4.89 -0.41
N ALA A 283 16.06 -5.34 -0.38
CA ALA A 283 16.69 -5.92 -1.56
C ALA A 283 15.94 -7.16 -2.06
N GLU A 284 15.51 -8.04 -1.16
CA GLU A 284 14.77 -9.25 -1.53
C GLU A 284 13.39 -8.92 -2.11
N VAL A 285 12.59 -8.07 -1.45
CA VAL A 285 11.23 -7.70 -1.94
C VAL A 285 11.29 -6.88 -3.23
N SER A 286 12.44 -6.29 -3.57
CA SER A 286 12.66 -5.53 -4.80
C SER A 286 12.96 -6.40 -6.02
N LYS A 287 13.21 -7.70 -5.83
CA LYS A 287 13.47 -8.62 -6.93
C LYS A 287 12.25 -8.78 -7.85
N PRO A 288 12.46 -8.86 -9.18
CA PRO A 288 11.35 -8.98 -10.14
C PRO A 288 10.48 -10.21 -9.88
N GLU A 289 11.06 -11.36 -9.46
CA GLU A 289 10.34 -12.59 -9.15
C GLU A 289 9.40 -12.45 -7.96
N ILE A 290 9.72 -11.55 -7.03
CA ILE A 290 8.89 -11.25 -5.87
C ILE A 290 7.81 -10.23 -6.27
N GLN A 291 8.19 -9.11 -6.88
CA GLN A 291 7.25 -8.06 -7.27
C GLN A 291 6.19 -8.52 -8.26
N ALA A 292 6.52 -9.43 -9.16
CA ALA A 292 5.57 -10.00 -10.13
C ALA A 292 4.43 -10.83 -9.50
N ASN A 293 4.48 -11.09 -8.20
CA ASN A 293 3.36 -11.76 -7.53
C ASN A 293 2.26 -10.77 -7.11
N LEU A 294 2.57 -9.47 -6.94
CA LEU A 294 1.65 -8.49 -6.39
C LEU A 294 0.33 -8.37 -7.19
N PRO A 295 0.34 -8.30 -8.54
CA PRO A 295 -0.88 -8.16 -9.33
C PRO A 295 -1.88 -9.30 -9.18
N LYS A 296 -1.45 -10.48 -8.71
CA LYS A 296 -2.34 -11.61 -8.44
C LYS A 296 -3.27 -11.36 -7.24
N HIS A 297 -2.83 -10.51 -6.31
CA HIS A 297 -3.52 -10.23 -5.06
C HIS A 297 -4.20 -8.86 -5.04
N ILE A 298 -3.59 -7.87 -5.70
CA ILE A 298 -4.14 -6.52 -5.87
C ILE A 298 -3.64 -5.94 -7.19
N THR A 299 -4.49 -5.23 -7.94
CA THR A 299 -4.19 -4.74 -9.29
C THR A 299 -3.35 -3.46 -9.24
N TYR A 300 -2.17 -3.57 -8.64
CA TYR A 300 -1.12 -2.57 -8.61
C TYR A 300 0.07 -3.02 -9.44
N GLY A 301 0.73 -2.09 -10.11
CA GLY A 301 1.86 -2.38 -10.98
C GLY A 301 3.15 -2.57 -10.19
N PRO A 302 4.05 -3.48 -10.60
CA PRO A 302 5.38 -3.57 -10.05
C PRO A 302 6.21 -2.32 -10.41
N THR A 303 7.17 -1.98 -9.55
CA THR A 303 8.11 -0.88 -9.77
C THR A 303 9.39 -1.32 -10.50
N ASN A 304 9.68 -2.61 -10.49
CA ASN A 304 10.75 -3.23 -11.26
C ASN A 304 10.25 -3.66 -12.65
N LYS A 305 10.83 -3.11 -13.71
CA LYS A 305 10.43 -3.38 -15.11
C LYS A 305 10.53 -4.85 -15.49
N LYS A 306 11.57 -5.54 -15.02
CA LYS A 306 11.76 -6.97 -15.31
C LYS A 306 10.64 -7.86 -14.76
N ALA A 307 9.87 -7.38 -13.78
CA ALA A 307 8.71 -8.13 -13.28
C ALA A 307 7.67 -8.42 -14.37
N TYR A 308 7.60 -7.58 -15.41
CA TYR A 308 6.72 -7.82 -16.56
C TYR A 308 7.28 -8.87 -17.55
N GLU A 309 8.59 -9.09 -17.54
CA GLU A 309 9.30 -9.93 -18.53
C GLU A 309 9.42 -11.40 -18.09
N ILE A 310 9.27 -11.69 -16.81
CA ILE A 310 9.47 -13.04 -16.25
C ILE A 310 8.28 -14.00 -16.43
N GLY A 311 7.24 -13.60 -17.19
CA GLY A 311 6.12 -14.46 -17.57
C GLY A 311 5.09 -14.75 -16.48
N LYS A 312 5.14 -14.06 -15.33
CA LYS A 312 4.13 -14.20 -14.26
C LYS A 312 2.95 -13.24 -14.39
N ILE A 313 3.09 -12.21 -15.21
CA ILE A 313 2.08 -11.19 -15.51
C ILE A 313 1.74 -11.34 -16.99
N ASP A 314 0.54 -11.82 -17.29
CA ASP A 314 0.05 -11.90 -18.65
C ASP A 314 -0.49 -10.54 -19.16
N ASP A 315 -0.71 -10.42 -20.48
CA ASP A 315 -1.17 -9.18 -21.11
C ASP A 315 -2.51 -8.70 -20.55
N LYS A 316 -3.42 -9.62 -20.22
CA LYS A 316 -4.71 -9.28 -19.64
C LYS A 316 -4.54 -8.64 -18.27
N MET A 317 -3.70 -9.21 -17.44
CA MET A 317 -3.38 -8.66 -16.11
C MET A 317 -2.65 -7.33 -16.24
N ALA A 318 -1.68 -7.22 -17.16
CA ALA A 318 -0.94 -5.98 -17.40
C ALA A 318 -1.88 -4.81 -17.78
N ARG A 319 -2.86 -5.04 -18.68
CA ARG A 319 -3.84 -4.03 -19.10
C ARG A 319 -4.79 -3.56 -17.98
N MET A 320 -4.90 -4.29 -16.89
CA MET A 320 -5.69 -3.88 -15.72
C MET A 320 -4.91 -2.95 -14.77
N MET A 321 -3.60 -2.79 -14.95
CA MET A 321 -2.78 -2.01 -14.04
C MET A 321 -2.73 -0.53 -14.41
N PRO A 322 -2.63 0.37 -13.42
CA PRO A 322 -2.51 1.81 -13.67
C PRO A 322 -1.22 2.17 -14.44
N SER A 323 -0.15 1.37 -14.28
CA SER A 323 1.13 1.55 -14.95
C SER A 323 1.18 1.03 -16.40
N HIS A 324 0.12 0.36 -16.91
CA HIS A 324 0.04 0.02 -18.33
C HIS A 324 0.08 1.29 -19.18
N PRO A 325 0.85 1.34 -20.29
CA PRO A 325 1.05 2.58 -21.07
C PRO A 325 -0.24 3.30 -21.47
N GLU A 326 -1.26 2.57 -21.90
CA GLU A 326 -2.56 3.15 -22.28
C GLU A 326 -3.26 3.77 -21.06
N ASN A 327 -3.22 3.12 -19.91
CA ASN A 327 -3.80 3.65 -18.67
C ASN A 327 -2.99 4.83 -18.13
N ALA A 328 -1.67 4.72 -18.10
CA ALA A 328 -0.79 5.76 -17.60
C ALA A 328 -0.93 7.08 -18.39
N ALA A 329 -1.11 6.99 -19.72
CA ALA A 329 -1.29 8.15 -20.59
C ALA A 329 -2.56 8.98 -20.29
N MET A 330 -3.56 8.39 -19.65
CA MET A 330 -4.80 9.07 -19.26
C MET A 330 -4.75 9.74 -17.88
N GLN A 331 -3.66 9.57 -17.15
CA GLN A 331 -3.56 9.92 -15.74
C GLN A 331 -2.61 11.10 -15.52
N LEU A 332 -2.80 11.80 -14.41
CA LEU A 332 -1.91 12.82 -13.89
C LEU A 332 -0.87 12.15 -12.95
N PRO A 333 0.41 12.15 -13.28
CA PRO A 333 1.43 11.73 -12.32
C PRO A 333 1.48 12.67 -11.11
N VAL A 334 1.50 12.10 -9.91
CA VAL A 334 1.60 12.86 -8.65
C VAL A 334 2.96 13.57 -8.57
N SER A 335 2.95 14.86 -8.20
CA SER A 335 4.15 15.69 -8.10
C SER A 335 4.76 15.64 -6.70
N LEU A 336 5.85 14.89 -6.52
CA LEU A 336 6.58 14.85 -5.26
C LEU A 336 7.10 16.23 -4.83
N ALA A 337 7.51 17.06 -5.80
CA ALA A 337 8.00 18.41 -5.54
C ALA A 337 6.90 19.28 -4.93
N TRP A 338 5.66 19.18 -5.44
CA TRP A 338 4.53 19.90 -4.88
C TRP A 338 4.21 19.41 -3.45
N TYR A 339 4.15 18.11 -3.23
CA TYR A 339 3.89 17.53 -1.90
C TYR A 339 4.96 17.95 -0.89
N ALA A 340 6.22 17.92 -1.26
CA ALA A 340 7.32 18.37 -0.39
C ALA A 340 7.17 19.84 0.00
N LYS A 341 6.73 20.71 -0.93
CA LYS A 341 6.62 22.16 -0.73
C LYS A 341 5.33 22.58 -0.02
N TRP A 342 4.18 22.02 -0.44
CA TRP A 342 2.87 22.56 -0.14
C TRP A 342 1.98 21.72 0.77
N GLU A 343 2.21 20.39 0.87
CA GLU A 343 1.26 19.49 1.54
C GLU A 343 0.91 19.94 2.96
N GLN A 344 1.88 20.40 3.75
CA GLN A 344 1.62 20.81 5.13
C GLN A 344 0.66 21.99 5.20
N LYS A 345 0.90 23.03 4.39
CA LYS A 345 0.04 24.21 4.34
C LYS A 345 -1.35 23.87 3.78
N ALA A 346 -1.36 23.15 2.68
CA ALA A 346 -2.61 22.71 2.05
C ALA A 346 -3.44 21.80 2.96
N ALA A 347 -2.78 20.96 3.78
CA ALA A 347 -3.48 20.11 4.74
C ALA A 347 -4.16 20.93 5.85
N ALA A 348 -3.52 21.99 6.35
CA ALA A 348 -4.15 22.89 7.31
C ALA A 348 -5.38 23.55 6.71
N MET A 349 -5.23 24.17 5.52
CA MET A 349 -6.36 24.80 4.80
C MET A 349 -7.49 23.81 4.49
N TYR A 350 -7.15 22.56 4.18
CA TYR A 350 -8.13 21.50 3.92
C TYR A 350 -8.92 21.12 5.18
N GLN A 351 -8.25 21.01 6.32
CA GLN A 351 -8.92 20.72 7.59
C GLN A 351 -9.82 21.90 8.02
N ASP A 352 -9.39 23.13 7.83
CA ASP A 352 -10.23 24.30 8.09
C ASP A 352 -11.51 24.24 7.24
N MET A 353 -11.38 23.98 5.94
CA MET A 353 -12.52 23.81 5.03
C MET A 353 -13.48 22.68 5.47
N LEU A 354 -12.97 21.58 6.02
CA LEU A 354 -13.81 20.49 6.49
C LEU A 354 -14.64 20.86 7.73
N THR A 355 -14.15 21.78 8.55
CA THR A 355 -14.81 22.23 9.80
C THR A 355 -15.81 23.37 9.60
N GLU A 356 -15.77 24.08 8.48
CA GLU A 356 -16.78 25.07 8.06
C GLU A 356 -18.16 24.39 7.87
#